data_7157d90b338ca4e49b14c6f21bed06c7
#
_entry.id   7157d90b338ca4e49b14c6f21bed06c7
#
_cell.length_a   1.000
_cell.length_b   1.000
_cell.length_c   1.000
_cell.angle_alpha   90.00
_cell.angle_beta   90.00
_cell.angle_gamma   90.00
#
_symmetry.space_group_name_H-M   'P 1'
#
loop_
_entity.id
_entity.type
_entity.pdbx_description
1 polymer ?
#
loop_
_entity_poly.entity_id
_entity_poly.type
_entity_poly.pdbx_seq_one_letter_code
_entity_poly.pdbx_strand_id
1 'polypeptide(L)'
;RRRVRVVPEAFPEQSVPEGKRAGYVVYLPGIVVALIVAGVSYYQTGNYQQVKIWQQATAQAPALLDRALDPKADPLNEEEMSRLALGMRTQLQKNPGDIEGWIMLGRVGMALGNASIATDAYATAYRLDPKNSDAALGYAEALTRSSDPNDNRLGGELLRQLVRSDHSNIRVLSMYAFNAFEQQRFGEAVAAWEMMLKLLPANDTRRA
;
A
#
# COMPACT_ATOMS: atom_id res chain seq x y z
N ARG A 1 91.73 15.17 -30.34
CA ARG A 1 90.30 15.03 -29.94
C ARG A 1 89.93 13.58 -30.19
N ARG A 2 89.90 12.73 -29.12
CA ARG A 2 89.39 11.34 -29.14
C ARG A 2 87.88 11.36 -29.08
N ARG A 3 87.25 10.82 -30.09
CA ARG A 3 85.78 10.50 -30.06
C ARG A 3 85.53 9.23 -29.34
N VAL A 4 84.87 9.28 -28.20
CA VAL A 4 84.37 8.09 -27.51
C VAL A 4 83.13 7.62 -28.24
N ARG A 5 83.24 6.38 -28.77
CA ARG A 5 82.10 5.71 -29.39
C ARG A 5 81.35 4.98 -28.28
N VAL A 6 80.19 5.51 -27.94
CA VAL A 6 79.27 4.81 -27.02
C VAL A 6 78.51 3.74 -27.84
N VAL A 7 78.79 2.48 -27.47
CA VAL A 7 78.03 1.32 -28.00
C VAL A 7 76.78 1.23 -27.16
N PRO A 8 75.58 1.20 -27.76
CA PRO A 8 74.35 0.97 -26.99
C PRO A 8 74.31 -0.51 -26.58
N GLU A 9 74.38 -0.80 -25.27
CA GLU A 9 74.07 -2.10 -24.73
C GLU A 9 72.63 -2.44 -25.09
N ALA A 10 72.43 -3.50 -25.87
CA ALA A 10 71.13 -4.05 -26.17
C ALA A 10 70.66 -4.78 -24.92
N PHE A 11 69.63 -4.21 -24.29
CA PHE A 11 68.88 -4.92 -23.25
C PHE A 11 68.28 -6.19 -23.86
N PRO A 12 68.39 -7.36 -23.23
CA PRO A 12 67.75 -8.57 -23.72
C PRO A 12 66.24 -8.36 -23.63
N GLU A 13 65.53 -8.44 -24.74
CA GLU A 13 64.07 -8.53 -24.77
C GLU A 13 63.66 -9.73 -23.91
N GLN A 14 63.07 -9.39 -22.75
CA GLN A 14 62.38 -10.38 -21.96
C GLN A 14 61.13 -10.80 -22.77
N SER A 15 61.18 -12.00 -23.29
CA SER A 15 59.99 -12.63 -23.88
C SER A 15 58.92 -12.74 -22.83
N VAL A 16 57.86 -11.93 -22.98
CA VAL A 16 56.63 -12.06 -22.19
C VAL A 16 56.09 -13.46 -22.46
N PRO A 17 55.92 -14.32 -21.44
CA PRO A 17 55.33 -15.64 -21.67
C PRO A 17 53.91 -15.46 -22.23
N GLU A 18 53.68 -15.96 -23.43
CA GLU A 18 52.34 -16.07 -24.00
C GLU A 18 51.48 -16.87 -23.00
N GLY A 19 50.63 -16.15 -22.29
CA GLY A 19 49.64 -16.78 -21.42
C GLY A 19 48.75 -17.69 -22.25
N LYS A 20 48.88 -19.00 -22.04
CA LYS A 20 47.94 -19.98 -22.61
C LYS A 20 46.52 -19.50 -22.27
N ARG A 21 45.73 -19.14 -23.29
CA ARG A 21 44.34 -18.82 -23.10
C ARG A 21 43.68 -20.01 -22.40
N ALA A 22 43.36 -19.85 -21.14
CA ALA A 22 42.63 -20.86 -20.38
C ALA A 22 41.31 -21.13 -21.12
N GLY A 23 41.18 -22.34 -21.64
CA GLY A 23 39.98 -22.73 -22.40
C GLY A 23 38.74 -22.64 -21.47
N TYR A 24 37.58 -22.43 -22.05
CA TYR A 24 36.27 -22.33 -21.37
C TYR A 24 36.06 -23.43 -20.30
N VAL A 25 36.69 -24.58 -20.45
CA VAL A 25 36.61 -25.72 -19.54
C VAL A 25 37.13 -25.37 -18.12
N VAL A 26 38.07 -24.44 -18.01
CA VAL A 26 38.62 -24.01 -16.68
C VAL A 26 37.61 -23.16 -15.91
N TYR A 27 36.70 -22.43 -16.58
CA TYR A 27 35.68 -21.58 -15.96
C TYR A 27 34.39 -22.33 -15.64
N LEU A 28 34.11 -23.47 -16.28
CA LEU A 28 32.91 -24.29 -16.10
C LEU A 28 32.65 -24.64 -14.62
N PRO A 29 33.61 -25.14 -13.84
CA PRO A 29 33.38 -25.46 -12.43
C PRO A 29 33.02 -24.23 -11.60
N GLY A 30 33.63 -23.07 -11.89
CA GLY A 30 33.34 -21.82 -11.20
C GLY A 30 31.92 -21.31 -11.50
N ILE A 31 31.48 -21.41 -12.74
CA ILE A 31 30.10 -21.04 -13.16
C ILE A 31 29.10 -21.95 -12.48
N VAL A 32 29.34 -23.26 -12.42
CA VAL A 32 28.41 -24.20 -11.77
C VAL A 32 28.31 -23.92 -10.27
N VAL A 33 29.43 -23.66 -9.59
CA VAL A 33 29.42 -23.28 -8.16
C VAL A 33 28.66 -21.95 -7.96
N ALA A 34 28.91 -20.95 -8.81
CA ALA A 34 28.21 -19.66 -8.72
C ALA A 34 26.69 -19.81 -8.91
N LEU A 35 26.24 -20.66 -9.85
CA LEU A 35 24.81 -20.94 -10.06
C LEU A 35 24.18 -21.68 -8.87
N ILE A 36 24.91 -22.63 -8.27
CA ILE A 36 24.44 -23.34 -7.07
C ILE A 36 24.32 -22.37 -5.90
N VAL A 37 25.34 -21.54 -5.66
CA VAL A 37 25.31 -20.55 -4.58
C VAL A 37 24.18 -19.53 -4.80
N ALA A 38 24.02 -19.04 -6.02
CA ALA A 38 22.91 -18.12 -6.36
C ALA A 38 21.56 -18.80 -6.15
N GLY A 39 21.39 -20.05 -6.57
CA GLY A 39 20.17 -20.82 -6.39
C GLY A 39 19.84 -21.07 -4.92
N VAL A 40 20.83 -21.47 -4.12
CA VAL A 40 20.68 -21.69 -2.67
C VAL A 40 20.38 -20.36 -1.95
N SER A 41 21.09 -19.29 -2.29
CA SER A 41 20.83 -17.96 -1.72
C SER A 41 19.43 -17.48 -2.06
N TYR A 42 18.99 -17.61 -3.30
CA TYR A 42 17.63 -17.28 -3.73
C TYR A 42 16.57 -18.08 -2.97
N TYR A 43 16.81 -19.36 -2.75
CA TYR A 43 15.91 -20.23 -1.99
C TYR A 43 15.89 -19.89 -0.49
N GLN A 44 17.02 -19.53 0.11
CA GLN A 44 17.14 -19.18 1.53
C GLN A 44 16.67 -17.78 1.88
N THR A 45 16.77 -16.81 0.96
CA THR A 45 16.34 -15.42 1.19
C THR A 45 14.81 -15.26 1.21
N GLY A 46 14.05 -16.34 1.01
CA GLY A 46 12.58 -16.34 1.19
C GLY A 46 11.79 -15.67 0.04
N ASN A 47 12.45 -15.10 -0.95
CA ASN A 47 11.77 -14.45 -2.08
C ASN A 47 10.85 -15.41 -2.86
N TYR A 48 11.21 -16.70 -2.94
CA TYR A 48 10.39 -17.72 -3.57
C TYR A 48 9.06 -17.93 -2.83
N GLN A 49 9.09 -17.93 -1.50
CA GLN A 49 7.88 -18.06 -0.68
C GLN A 49 6.99 -16.83 -0.84
N GLN A 50 7.57 -15.64 -0.86
CA GLN A 50 6.83 -14.39 -1.08
C GLN A 50 6.18 -14.35 -2.46
N VAL A 51 6.88 -14.78 -3.51
CA VAL A 51 6.32 -14.89 -4.87
C VAL A 51 5.16 -15.87 -4.93
N LYS A 52 5.26 -17.03 -4.25
CA LYS A 52 4.15 -17.98 -4.16
C LYS A 52 2.94 -17.39 -3.44
N ILE A 53 3.16 -16.77 -2.28
CA ILE A 53 2.08 -16.12 -1.52
C ILE A 53 1.40 -15.05 -2.38
N TRP A 54 2.17 -14.24 -3.07
CA TRP A 54 1.66 -13.21 -3.98
C TRP A 54 0.87 -13.80 -5.15
N GLN A 55 1.35 -14.87 -5.79
CA GLN A 55 0.64 -15.55 -6.87
C GLN A 55 -0.68 -16.17 -6.38
N GLN A 56 -0.66 -16.82 -5.23
CA GLN A 56 -1.86 -17.39 -4.61
C GLN A 56 -2.87 -16.30 -4.24
N ALA A 57 -2.42 -15.22 -3.62
CA ALA A 57 -3.28 -14.09 -3.27
C ALA A 57 -3.94 -13.47 -4.51
N THR A 58 -3.17 -13.28 -5.59
CA THR A 58 -3.70 -12.73 -6.84
C THR A 58 -4.70 -13.68 -7.51
N ALA A 59 -4.44 -14.98 -7.48
CA ALA A 59 -5.34 -15.99 -8.06
C ALA A 59 -6.63 -16.18 -7.25
N GLN A 60 -6.57 -16.05 -5.92
CA GLN A 60 -7.70 -16.24 -5.02
C GLN A 60 -8.53 -14.98 -4.80
N ALA A 61 -7.99 -13.79 -5.11
CA ALA A 61 -8.66 -12.53 -4.84
C ALA A 61 -10.08 -12.42 -5.42
N PRO A 62 -10.39 -12.85 -6.66
CA PRO A 62 -11.75 -12.79 -7.18
C PRO A 62 -12.74 -13.62 -6.36
N ALA A 63 -12.39 -14.86 -6.04
CA ALA A 63 -13.25 -15.76 -5.26
C ALA A 63 -13.44 -15.26 -3.81
N LEU A 64 -12.41 -14.68 -3.20
CA LEU A 64 -12.49 -14.07 -1.88
C LEU A 64 -13.36 -12.83 -1.90
N LEU A 65 -13.27 -12.02 -2.97
CA LEU A 65 -14.12 -10.84 -3.14
C LEU A 65 -15.59 -11.22 -3.31
N ASP A 66 -15.88 -12.21 -4.15
CA ASP A 66 -17.25 -12.71 -4.34
C ASP A 66 -17.84 -13.20 -3.01
N ARG A 67 -17.04 -13.93 -2.22
CA ARG A 67 -17.46 -14.40 -0.89
C ARG A 67 -17.64 -13.24 0.09
N ALA A 68 -16.79 -12.22 0.06
CA ALA A 68 -16.92 -11.05 0.91
C ALA A 68 -18.17 -10.22 0.63
N LEU A 69 -18.65 -10.25 -0.62
CA LEU A 69 -19.85 -9.53 -1.06
C LEU A 69 -21.15 -10.33 -0.90
N ASP A 70 -21.07 -11.63 -0.66
CA ASP A 70 -22.25 -12.48 -0.44
C ASP A 70 -22.69 -12.44 1.04
N PRO A 71 -23.86 -11.83 1.35
CA PRO A 71 -24.37 -11.74 2.73
C PRO A 71 -24.70 -13.10 3.38
N LYS A 72 -24.76 -14.18 2.59
CA LYS A 72 -25.07 -15.55 3.05
C LYS A 72 -23.83 -16.41 3.23
N ALA A 73 -22.68 -15.94 2.73
CA ALA A 73 -21.42 -16.65 2.87
C ALA A 73 -20.81 -16.44 4.27
N ASP A 74 -19.99 -17.40 4.69
CA ASP A 74 -19.22 -17.22 5.92
C ASP A 74 -18.25 -16.04 5.77
N PRO A 75 -18.13 -15.18 6.79
CA PRO A 75 -17.23 -14.03 6.74
C PRO A 75 -15.79 -14.47 6.55
N LEU A 76 -15.02 -13.66 5.85
CA LEU A 76 -13.59 -13.88 5.67
C LEU A 76 -12.86 -13.76 7.02
N ASN A 77 -11.93 -14.66 7.29
CA ASN A 77 -11.01 -14.49 8.39
C ASN A 77 -9.91 -13.46 8.06
N GLU A 78 -9.09 -13.09 9.05
CA GLU A 78 -8.05 -12.05 8.90
C GLU A 78 -7.01 -12.42 7.83
N GLU A 79 -6.61 -13.70 7.74
CA GLU A 79 -5.66 -14.17 6.74
C GLU A 79 -6.24 -14.09 5.33
N GLU A 80 -7.49 -14.48 5.15
CA GLU A 80 -8.21 -14.39 3.88
C GLU A 80 -8.40 -12.92 3.45
N MET A 81 -8.76 -12.03 4.39
CA MET A 81 -8.85 -10.61 4.12
C MET A 81 -7.49 -9.99 3.75
N SER A 82 -6.42 -10.42 4.39
CA SER A 82 -5.05 -9.96 4.05
C SER A 82 -4.65 -10.43 2.65
N ARG A 83 -4.98 -11.67 2.27
CA ARG A 83 -4.76 -12.17 0.89
C ARG A 83 -5.61 -11.40 -0.12
N LEU A 84 -6.87 -11.12 0.20
CA LEU A 84 -7.75 -10.31 -0.64
C LEU A 84 -7.16 -8.93 -0.87
N ALA A 85 -6.73 -8.23 0.19
CA ALA A 85 -6.11 -6.91 0.09
C ALA A 85 -4.86 -6.92 -0.80
N LEU A 86 -3.99 -7.93 -0.67
CA LEU A 86 -2.80 -8.09 -1.50
C LEU A 86 -3.15 -8.32 -2.98
N GLY A 87 -4.12 -9.19 -3.25
CA GLY A 87 -4.57 -9.49 -4.61
C GLY A 87 -5.23 -8.28 -5.27
N MET A 88 -6.10 -7.57 -4.54
CA MET A 88 -6.74 -6.34 -5.01
C MET A 88 -5.70 -5.25 -5.33
N ARG A 89 -4.72 -5.02 -4.44
CA ARG A 89 -3.63 -4.06 -4.68
C ARG A 89 -2.87 -4.39 -5.97
N THR A 90 -2.62 -5.67 -6.23
CA THR A 90 -1.95 -6.11 -7.45
C THR A 90 -2.78 -5.84 -8.71
N GLN A 91 -4.10 -6.04 -8.65
CA GLN A 91 -5.00 -5.74 -9.77
C GLN A 91 -5.10 -4.23 -10.01
N LEU A 92 -5.19 -3.44 -8.95
CA LEU A 92 -5.26 -1.98 -9.03
C LEU A 92 -3.97 -1.33 -9.56
N GLN A 93 -2.80 -1.98 -9.38
CA GLN A 93 -1.57 -1.55 -10.05
C GLN A 93 -1.65 -1.69 -11.57
N LYS A 94 -2.42 -2.66 -12.08
CA LYS A 94 -2.65 -2.86 -13.52
C LYS A 94 -3.77 -1.96 -14.07
N ASN A 95 -4.73 -1.60 -13.22
CA ASN A 95 -5.84 -0.72 -13.55
C ASN A 95 -5.98 0.41 -12.50
N PRO A 96 -5.06 1.38 -12.49
CA PRO A 96 -5.00 2.40 -11.44
C PRO A 96 -6.18 3.39 -11.44
N GLY A 97 -6.99 3.42 -12.50
CA GLY A 97 -8.19 4.25 -12.61
C GLY A 97 -9.48 3.63 -12.05
N ASP A 98 -9.43 2.43 -11.51
CA ASP A 98 -10.58 1.73 -10.93
C ASP A 98 -10.95 2.29 -9.56
N ILE A 99 -11.81 3.32 -9.55
CA ILE A 99 -12.25 4.02 -8.33
C ILE A 99 -12.95 3.07 -7.36
N GLU A 100 -13.87 2.24 -7.87
CA GLU A 100 -14.61 1.29 -7.04
C GLU A 100 -13.69 0.23 -6.42
N GLY A 101 -12.70 -0.23 -7.17
CA GLY A 101 -11.67 -1.15 -6.67
C GLY A 101 -10.86 -0.52 -5.53
N TRP A 102 -10.49 0.76 -5.64
CA TRP A 102 -9.79 1.49 -4.57
C TRP A 102 -10.69 1.68 -3.34
N ILE A 103 -11.97 2.03 -3.51
CA ILE A 103 -12.94 2.12 -2.41
C ILE A 103 -13.05 0.77 -1.69
N MET A 104 -13.17 -0.32 -2.45
CA MET A 104 -13.28 -1.67 -1.89
C MET A 104 -12.02 -2.07 -1.12
N LEU A 105 -10.83 -1.78 -1.65
CA LEU A 105 -9.57 -2.00 -0.93
C LEU A 105 -9.52 -1.17 0.38
N GLY A 106 -10.03 0.05 0.36
CA GLY A 106 -10.18 0.89 1.55
C GLY A 106 -11.08 0.23 2.61
N ARG A 107 -12.23 -0.32 2.20
CA ARG A 107 -13.16 -1.07 3.08
C ARG A 107 -12.48 -2.30 3.69
N VAL A 108 -11.72 -3.06 2.89
CA VAL A 108 -10.94 -4.21 3.39
C VAL A 108 -9.89 -3.76 4.40
N GLY A 109 -9.18 -2.65 4.14
CA GLY A 109 -8.22 -2.05 5.08
C GLY A 109 -8.86 -1.66 6.40
N MET A 110 -10.07 -1.06 6.36
CA MET A 110 -10.84 -0.72 7.56
C MET A 110 -11.25 -1.97 8.35
N ALA A 111 -11.72 -3.01 7.67
CA ALA A 111 -12.11 -4.29 8.29
C ALA A 111 -10.92 -5.02 8.94
N LEU A 112 -9.73 -4.90 8.35
CA LEU A 112 -8.46 -5.41 8.91
C LEU A 112 -7.92 -4.55 10.08
N GLY A 113 -8.49 -3.38 10.35
CA GLY A 113 -7.89 -2.41 11.28
C GLY A 113 -6.55 -1.85 10.78
N ASN A 114 -6.26 -1.99 9.48
CA ASN A 114 -5.02 -1.51 8.89
C ASN A 114 -5.21 -0.09 8.33
N ALA A 115 -4.88 0.90 9.16
CA ALA A 115 -5.04 2.31 8.84
C ALA A 115 -4.28 2.72 7.56
N SER A 116 -3.07 2.19 7.33
CA SER A 116 -2.29 2.51 6.13
C SER A 116 -2.97 2.05 4.85
N ILE A 117 -3.42 0.78 4.78
CA ILE A 117 -4.16 0.26 3.61
C ILE A 117 -5.42 1.09 3.37
N ALA A 118 -6.18 1.37 4.43
CA ALA A 118 -7.43 2.12 4.33
C ALA A 118 -7.20 3.54 3.82
N THR A 119 -6.27 4.28 4.45
CA THR A 119 -5.98 5.68 4.10
C THR A 119 -5.42 5.81 2.68
N ASP A 120 -4.45 4.97 2.30
CA ASP A 120 -3.84 5.01 0.97
C ASP A 120 -4.85 4.70 -0.16
N ALA A 121 -5.69 3.69 0.07
CA ALA A 121 -6.69 3.28 -0.92
C ALA A 121 -7.78 4.36 -1.08
N TYR A 122 -8.37 4.84 0.01
CA TYR A 122 -9.38 5.89 -0.06
C TYR A 122 -8.82 7.24 -0.54
N ALA A 123 -7.59 7.59 -0.18
CA ALA A 123 -6.91 8.77 -0.71
C ALA A 123 -6.77 8.69 -2.24
N THR A 124 -6.45 7.51 -2.77
CA THR A 124 -6.36 7.29 -4.21
C THR A 124 -7.71 7.40 -4.89
N ALA A 125 -8.76 6.77 -4.34
CA ALA A 125 -10.12 6.89 -4.85
C ALA A 125 -10.60 8.35 -4.85
N TYR A 126 -10.40 9.07 -3.74
CA TYR A 126 -10.78 10.48 -3.61
C TYR A 126 -10.03 11.39 -4.58
N ARG A 127 -8.75 11.13 -4.83
CA ARG A 127 -7.95 11.88 -5.82
C ARG A 127 -8.44 11.64 -7.25
N LEU A 128 -8.89 10.42 -7.57
CA LEU A 128 -9.43 10.07 -8.89
C LEU A 128 -10.79 10.72 -9.14
N ASP A 129 -11.66 10.71 -8.13
CA ASP A 129 -12.95 11.40 -8.18
C ASP A 129 -13.31 12.05 -6.82
N PRO A 130 -12.98 13.33 -6.64
CA PRO A 130 -13.31 14.05 -5.41
C PRO A 130 -14.82 14.26 -5.16
N LYS A 131 -15.66 13.99 -6.17
CA LYS A 131 -17.12 14.10 -6.07
C LYS A 131 -17.78 12.78 -5.66
N ASN A 132 -17.03 11.69 -5.69
CA ASN A 132 -17.53 10.40 -5.22
C ASN A 132 -17.70 10.43 -3.69
N SER A 133 -18.94 10.36 -3.24
CA SER A 133 -19.30 10.48 -1.82
C SER A 133 -18.75 9.35 -0.97
N ASP A 134 -18.67 8.11 -1.52
CA ASP A 134 -18.14 6.95 -0.82
C ASP A 134 -16.63 7.06 -0.64
N ALA A 135 -15.92 7.54 -1.65
CA ALA A 135 -14.48 7.81 -1.56
C ALA A 135 -14.18 8.90 -0.53
N ALA A 136 -14.91 10.03 -0.59
CA ALA A 136 -14.71 11.16 0.32
C ALA A 136 -15.01 10.78 1.78
N LEU A 137 -16.14 10.08 2.00
CA LEU A 137 -16.54 9.65 3.34
C LEU A 137 -15.61 8.57 3.90
N GLY A 138 -15.26 7.58 3.08
CA GLY A 138 -14.31 6.53 3.47
C GLY A 138 -12.93 7.09 3.80
N TYR A 139 -12.47 8.07 3.02
CA TYR A 139 -11.19 8.74 3.29
C TYR A 139 -11.24 9.53 4.61
N ALA A 140 -12.30 10.30 4.85
CA ALA A 140 -12.47 11.00 6.12
C ALA A 140 -12.52 10.05 7.31
N GLU A 141 -13.23 8.92 7.19
CA GLU A 141 -13.30 7.89 8.22
C GLU A 141 -11.95 7.24 8.49
N ALA A 142 -11.20 6.87 7.47
CA ALA A 142 -9.87 6.29 7.61
C ALA A 142 -8.89 7.26 8.32
N LEU A 143 -8.91 8.53 7.92
CA LEU A 143 -8.09 9.58 8.52
C LEU A 143 -8.43 9.80 10.01
N THR A 144 -9.70 9.82 10.38
CA THR A 144 -10.11 10.05 11.79
C THR A 144 -9.85 8.85 12.70
N ARG A 145 -9.63 7.66 12.14
CA ARG A 145 -9.23 6.46 12.88
C ARG A 145 -7.72 6.25 12.93
N SER A 146 -6.95 7.05 12.21
CA SER A 146 -5.49 7.01 12.27
C SER A 146 -4.99 7.48 13.64
N SER A 147 -3.88 6.90 14.08
CA SER A 147 -3.17 7.37 15.28
C SER A 147 -2.31 8.62 15.01
N ASP A 148 -2.16 9.04 13.77
CA ASP A 148 -1.43 10.25 13.40
C ASP A 148 -2.31 11.51 13.63
N PRO A 149 -1.87 12.46 14.46
CA PRO A 149 -2.61 13.71 14.67
C PRO A 149 -2.82 14.55 13.41
N ASN A 150 -1.93 14.46 12.42
CA ASN A 150 -2.08 15.16 11.14
C ASN A 150 -3.22 14.56 10.31
N ASP A 151 -3.34 13.23 10.29
CA ASP A 151 -4.45 12.55 9.66
C ASP A 151 -5.78 12.95 10.31
N ASN A 152 -5.84 12.92 11.64
CA ASN A 152 -7.03 13.33 12.40
C ASN A 152 -7.45 14.78 12.07
N ARG A 153 -6.49 15.70 11.94
CA ARG A 153 -6.76 17.09 11.55
C ARG A 153 -7.29 17.16 10.12
N LEU A 154 -6.64 16.47 9.19
CA LEU A 154 -7.06 16.42 7.79
C LEU A 154 -8.44 15.78 7.63
N GLY A 155 -8.71 14.70 8.36
CA GLY A 155 -10.02 14.05 8.42
C GLY A 155 -11.12 15.01 8.91
N GLY A 156 -10.83 15.79 9.96
CA GLY A 156 -11.75 16.81 10.46
C GLY A 156 -12.03 17.94 9.46
N GLU A 157 -11.02 18.36 8.69
CA GLU A 157 -11.20 19.35 7.63
C GLU A 157 -12.08 18.80 6.49
N LEU A 158 -11.85 17.55 6.09
CA LEU A 158 -12.66 16.88 5.06
C LEU A 158 -14.10 16.67 5.54
N LEU A 159 -14.31 16.23 6.78
CA LEU A 159 -15.65 16.11 7.37
C LEU A 159 -16.39 17.45 7.41
N ARG A 160 -15.68 18.53 7.74
CA ARG A 160 -16.26 19.89 7.71
C ARG A 160 -16.73 20.28 6.30
N GLN A 161 -15.97 19.93 5.27
CA GLN A 161 -16.37 20.15 3.88
C GLN A 161 -17.60 19.31 3.50
N LEU A 162 -17.63 18.04 3.92
CA LEU A 162 -18.77 17.14 3.69
C LEU A 162 -20.04 17.64 4.39
N VAL A 163 -19.96 18.12 5.63
CA VAL A 163 -21.09 18.74 6.34
C VAL A 163 -21.60 19.97 5.61
N ARG A 164 -20.72 20.79 5.03
CA ARG A 164 -21.13 21.97 4.26
C ARG A 164 -21.82 21.62 2.93
N SER A 165 -21.44 20.50 2.31
CA SER A 165 -22.04 20.03 1.06
C SER A 165 -23.38 19.33 1.29
N ASP A 166 -23.52 18.61 2.42
CA ASP A 166 -24.76 17.94 2.82
C ASP A 166 -24.90 17.94 4.34
N HIS A 167 -25.66 18.92 4.86
CA HIS A 167 -25.92 19.05 6.30
C HIS A 167 -26.99 18.09 6.81
N SER A 168 -27.57 17.27 5.95
CA SER A 168 -28.58 16.28 6.33
C SER A 168 -28.01 14.88 6.53
N ASN A 169 -26.74 14.65 6.18
CA ASN A 169 -26.09 13.36 6.33
C ASN A 169 -25.70 13.09 7.80
N ILE A 170 -26.55 12.32 8.48
CA ILE A 170 -26.40 11.99 9.90
C ILE A 170 -25.07 11.30 10.18
N ARG A 171 -24.59 10.44 9.27
CA ARG A 171 -23.30 9.76 9.43
C ARG A 171 -22.13 10.75 9.44
N VAL A 172 -22.11 11.67 8.48
CA VAL A 172 -21.09 12.72 8.39
C VAL A 172 -21.14 13.63 9.61
N LEU A 173 -22.34 14.06 10.03
CA LEU A 173 -22.52 14.89 11.24
C LEU A 173 -22.00 14.19 12.49
N SER A 174 -22.31 12.90 12.66
CA SER A 174 -21.82 12.11 13.79
C SER A 174 -20.29 12.04 13.82
N MET A 175 -19.68 11.68 12.70
CA MET A 175 -18.23 11.59 12.59
C MET A 175 -17.55 12.94 12.84
N TYR A 176 -18.12 14.02 12.29
CA TYR A 176 -17.60 15.37 12.50
C TYR A 176 -17.70 15.80 13.96
N ALA A 177 -18.82 15.52 14.60
CA ALA A 177 -19.01 15.85 16.03
C ALA A 177 -18.00 15.12 16.92
N PHE A 178 -17.81 13.81 16.72
CA PHE A 178 -16.81 13.05 17.47
C PHE A 178 -15.39 13.54 17.23
N ASN A 179 -14.99 13.75 15.97
CA ASN A 179 -13.67 14.28 15.66
C ASN A 179 -13.45 15.68 16.26
N ALA A 180 -14.45 16.54 16.20
CA ALA A 180 -14.38 17.86 16.82
C ALA A 180 -14.26 17.76 18.36
N PHE A 181 -14.97 16.83 18.99
CA PHE A 181 -14.88 16.58 20.43
C PHE A 181 -13.49 16.09 20.83
N GLU A 182 -12.93 15.10 20.15
CA GLU A 182 -11.59 14.58 20.39
C GLU A 182 -10.50 15.66 20.24
N GLN A 183 -10.70 16.59 19.33
CA GLN A 183 -9.80 17.73 19.12
C GLN A 183 -10.14 18.93 20.04
N GLN A 184 -10.97 18.73 21.06
CA GLN A 184 -11.38 19.76 22.03
C GLN A 184 -12.11 20.98 21.40
N ARG A 185 -12.63 20.83 20.19
CA ARG A 185 -13.46 21.85 19.52
C ARG A 185 -14.92 21.70 19.91
N PHE A 186 -15.17 21.83 21.21
CA PHE A 186 -16.47 21.50 21.82
C PHE A 186 -17.66 22.26 21.25
N GLY A 187 -17.50 23.54 20.87
CA GLY A 187 -18.55 24.31 20.24
C GLY A 187 -19.02 23.74 18.91
N GLU A 188 -18.07 23.25 18.08
CA GLU A 188 -18.37 22.59 16.82
C GLU A 188 -19.03 21.21 17.03
N ALA A 189 -18.56 20.46 18.02
CA ALA A 189 -19.14 19.17 18.38
C ALA A 189 -20.61 19.30 18.80
N VAL A 190 -20.91 20.24 19.71
CA VAL A 190 -22.28 20.51 20.19
C VAL A 190 -23.18 20.92 19.01
N ALA A 191 -22.74 21.86 18.16
CA ALA A 191 -23.53 22.32 17.02
C ALA A 191 -23.86 21.18 16.04
N ALA A 192 -22.91 20.27 15.81
CA ALA A 192 -23.12 19.11 14.93
C ALA A 192 -24.08 18.08 15.55
N TRP A 193 -23.98 17.80 16.86
CA TRP A 193 -24.93 16.92 17.55
C TRP A 193 -26.34 17.53 17.62
N GLU A 194 -26.48 18.83 17.88
CA GLU A 194 -27.79 19.50 17.83
C GLU A 194 -28.44 19.40 16.45
N MET A 195 -27.64 19.56 15.37
CA MET A 195 -28.12 19.40 14.00
C MET A 195 -28.56 17.95 13.76
N MET A 196 -27.76 16.97 14.19
CA MET A 196 -28.10 15.55 14.08
C MET A 196 -29.41 15.24 14.85
N LEU A 197 -29.59 15.76 16.06
CA LEU A 197 -30.81 15.56 16.85
C LEU A 197 -32.05 16.10 16.19
N LYS A 198 -31.96 17.21 15.42
CA LYS A 198 -33.08 17.76 14.66
C LYS A 198 -33.47 16.85 13.49
N LEU A 199 -32.54 16.12 12.93
CA LEU A 199 -32.76 15.22 11.79
C LEU A 199 -33.25 13.83 12.19
N LEU A 200 -32.90 13.37 13.41
CA LEU A 200 -33.29 12.06 13.90
C LEU A 200 -34.75 11.99 14.30
N PRO A 201 -35.47 10.90 13.98
CA PRO A 201 -36.82 10.64 14.49
C PRO A 201 -36.87 10.68 16.02
N ALA A 202 -38.01 11.03 16.61
CA ALA A 202 -38.18 11.19 18.04
C ALA A 202 -37.90 9.88 18.83
N ASN A 203 -38.12 8.72 18.18
CA ASN A 203 -37.91 7.39 18.76
C ASN A 203 -36.57 6.76 18.42
N ASP A 204 -35.63 7.51 17.80
CA ASP A 204 -34.31 6.99 17.44
C ASP A 204 -33.44 6.82 18.69
N THR A 205 -32.85 5.63 18.85
CA THR A 205 -31.98 5.29 20.00
C THR A 205 -30.72 6.16 20.12
N ARG A 206 -30.31 6.79 19.02
CA ARG A 206 -29.16 7.72 19.01
C ARG A 206 -29.46 9.08 19.62
N ARG A 207 -30.69 9.32 20.08
CA ARG A 207 -31.08 10.53 20.81
C ARG A 207 -30.72 10.47 22.32
N ALA A 208 -30.49 9.27 22.81
CA ALA A 208 -30.08 9.03 24.21
C ALA A 208 -28.56 9.20 24.36
#